data_862da750bcc8883cbccbe8db2a7237de
#
_entry.id   862da750bcc8883cbccbe8db2a7237de
#
_cell.length_a   1.000
_cell.length_b   1.000
_cell.length_c   1.000
_cell.angle_alpha   90.00
_cell.angle_beta   90.00
_cell.angle_gamma   90.00
#
_symmetry.space_group_name_H-M   'P 1'
#
loop_
_entity.id
_entity.type
_entity.pdbx_description
1 polymer ?
#
loop_
_entity_poly.entity_id
_entity_poly.type
_entity_poly.pdbx_seq_one_letter_code
_entity_poly.pdbx_strand_id
1 'polypeptide(L)'
;MAMIRKQDALDYHSTGRKGKIEIALTKPCATQRDLSLAYTPGVAEPCREIYANPEDAYKYTAKGNLVAVVSNGTAVLGLGDIGALAGKPVMEGKGVLFKRFADIDVFDIELDTHDPDEIIRIVKALEPTFGGINLEDIKAPECFYIEEELKKTMKIPVFHDDQHGTVIISGAGLLNALEIVGKKIDHVKVVFSGAGAAGIACAKFYIKLGVKRENLMLVDTKGVVYKGRKEGMNPYKEYFAIDTNARTLADAMKGADVFAGVSVKGVVTKEMVKSMAHDAIIFAMANPDPEITPEDAFDARKDLIMATGRSDYPNQINNVLGFPFLFRGALDVMATAINDEMKLAAAYALSTLAKEDVPDSVLKAYGGVRLKFGRDYIIPKPLDPRVLLWEATAVAKAAMESGVARKPIADLDAYRDSLESRFGRSKQIMRVLIHKAREAPKRIVFPEGQEEKILRASQIILDEEIAMPI
;
A
#
# COMPACT_ATOMS: atom_id res chain seq x y z
N MET A 1 -11.66 -16.72 10.42
CA MET A 1 -10.57 -16.48 11.39
C MET A 1 -11.11 -16.50 12.79
N ALA A 2 -10.34 -17.01 13.79
CA ALA A 2 -10.73 -16.87 15.19
C ALA A 2 -10.72 -15.38 15.59
N MET A 3 -11.73 -14.96 16.36
CA MET A 3 -11.82 -13.58 16.86
C MET A 3 -10.62 -13.30 17.78
N ILE A 4 -9.82 -12.27 17.48
CA ILE A 4 -8.68 -11.84 18.31
C ILE A 4 -9.23 -11.25 19.60
N ARG A 5 -8.87 -11.83 20.74
CA ARG A 5 -9.25 -11.32 22.07
C ARG A 5 -8.32 -10.18 22.48
N LYS A 6 -8.81 -9.26 23.31
CA LYS A 6 -8.01 -8.16 23.86
C LYS A 6 -6.69 -8.66 24.49
N GLN A 7 -6.75 -9.77 25.25
CA GLN A 7 -5.57 -10.31 25.93
C GLN A 7 -4.53 -10.81 24.92
N ASP A 8 -4.95 -11.51 23.84
CA ASP A 8 -4.03 -11.99 22.80
C ASP A 8 -3.25 -10.85 22.16
N ALA A 9 -3.90 -9.69 21.95
CA ALA A 9 -3.24 -8.49 21.42
C ALA A 9 -2.25 -7.88 22.41
N LEU A 10 -2.60 -7.81 23.71
CA LEU A 10 -1.72 -7.29 24.76
C LEU A 10 -0.50 -8.21 24.95
N ASP A 11 -0.71 -9.52 24.98
CA ASP A 11 0.35 -10.53 25.14
C ASP A 11 1.32 -10.49 23.96
N TYR A 12 0.83 -10.31 22.72
CA TYR A 12 1.66 -10.17 21.54
C TYR A 12 2.67 -9.02 21.64
N HIS A 13 2.29 -7.89 22.27
CA HIS A 13 3.15 -6.72 22.41
C HIS A 13 4.06 -6.75 23.63
N SER A 14 3.73 -7.54 24.66
CA SER A 14 4.40 -7.51 25.97
C SER A 14 5.21 -8.79 26.29
N THR A 15 4.99 -9.90 25.61
CA THR A 15 5.68 -11.18 25.88
C THR A 15 7.07 -11.19 25.23
N GLY A 16 8.06 -11.67 25.97
CA GLY A 16 9.45 -11.72 25.51
C GLY A 16 10.09 -10.32 25.43
N ARG A 17 10.77 -10.03 24.31
CA ARG A 17 11.28 -8.69 24.04
C ARG A 17 10.09 -7.77 23.71
N LYS A 18 9.98 -6.67 24.44
CA LYS A 18 8.85 -5.74 24.31
C LYS A 18 8.93 -4.94 23.00
N GLY A 19 7.77 -4.58 22.48
CA GLY A 19 7.64 -3.92 21.16
C GLY A 19 7.71 -4.91 20.00
N LYS A 20 7.78 -4.39 18.78
CA LYS A 20 7.74 -5.20 17.54
C LYS A 20 8.95 -5.02 16.65
N ILE A 21 9.80 -4.05 16.94
CA ILE A 21 10.99 -3.72 16.15
C ILE A 21 12.26 -3.79 17.02
N GLU A 22 13.39 -4.06 16.39
CA GLU A 22 14.71 -4.02 17.00
C GLU A 22 15.75 -3.54 16.00
N ILE A 23 16.89 -3.07 16.49
CA ILE A 23 18.06 -2.73 15.67
C ILE A 23 19.02 -3.89 15.71
N ALA A 24 19.45 -4.38 14.55
CA ALA A 24 20.41 -5.45 14.38
C ALA A 24 21.65 -4.96 13.60
N LEU A 25 22.82 -5.49 13.94
CA LEU A 25 24.06 -5.19 13.23
C LEU A 25 24.08 -5.90 11.87
N THR A 26 24.44 -5.15 10.81
CA THR A 26 24.59 -5.70 9.45
C THR A 26 26.05 -6.10 9.14
N LYS A 27 27.00 -5.69 9.98
CA LYS A 27 28.43 -5.99 9.85
C LYS A 27 28.93 -6.70 11.10
N PRO A 28 29.93 -7.60 10.98
CA PRO A 28 30.52 -8.23 12.15
C PRO A 28 31.23 -7.20 13.03
N CYS A 29 31.19 -7.39 14.35
CA CYS A 29 31.89 -6.59 15.32
C CYS A 29 32.43 -7.51 16.47
N ALA A 30 33.22 -8.53 16.10
CA ALA A 30 33.74 -9.54 17.01
C ALA A 30 35.22 -9.41 17.29
N THR A 31 35.98 -8.68 16.46
CA THR A 31 37.43 -8.53 16.56
C THR A 31 37.84 -7.06 16.75
N GLN A 32 39.07 -6.83 17.25
CA GLN A 32 39.67 -5.50 17.33
C GLN A 32 39.71 -4.80 15.96
N ARG A 33 39.93 -5.56 14.90
CA ARG A 33 39.91 -5.06 13.52
C ARG A 33 38.51 -4.58 13.14
N ASP A 34 37.47 -5.38 13.44
CA ASP A 34 36.10 -5.02 13.14
C ASP A 34 35.72 -3.72 13.86
N LEU A 35 36.06 -3.60 15.15
CA LEU A 35 35.81 -2.40 15.93
C LEU A 35 36.50 -1.17 15.32
N SER A 36 37.78 -1.32 14.89
CA SER A 36 38.52 -0.23 14.26
C SER A 36 37.91 0.20 12.92
N LEU A 37 37.32 -0.73 12.17
CA LEU A 37 36.63 -0.43 10.91
C LEU A 37 35.22 0.19 11.16
N ALA A 38 34.51 -0.32 12.17
CA ALA A 38 33.16 0.13 12.48
C ALA A 38 33.13 1.52 13.12
N TYR A 39 34.16 1.92 13.84
CA TYR A 39 34.23 3.19 14.54
C TYR A 39 35.59 3.88 14.32
N THR A 40 36.44 4.02 15.33
CA THR A 40 37.71 4.76 15.23
C THR A 40 38.90 3.82 15.02
N PRO A 41 39.77 4.07 14.01
CA PRO A 41 39.87 5.23 13.10
C PRO A 41 39.13 5.06 11.75
N GLY A 42 38.67 3.86 11.39
CA GLY A 42 38.20 3.50 10.04
C GLY A 42 37.02 4.30 9.56
N VAL A 43 36.10 4.71 10.47
CA VAL A 43 34.91 5.48 10.12
C VAL A 43 35.20 6.86 9.49
N ALA A 44 36.40 7.39 9.65
CA ALA A 44 36.80 8.67 9.07
C ALA A 44 36.82 8.62 7.53
N GLU A 45 37.11 7.49 6.91
CA GLU A 45 37.17 7.39 5.45
C GLU A 45 35.80 7.56 4.77
N PRO A 46 34.73 6.79 5.14
CA PRO A 46 33.41 7.05 4.57
C PRO A 46 32.91 8.48 4.89
N CYS A 47 33.28 9.08 6.03
CA CYS A 47 32.93 10.47 6.30
C CYS A 47 33.57 11.44 5.29
N ARG A 48 34.83 11.23 4.91
CA ARG A 48 35.52 12.05 3.91
C ARG A 48 34.90 11.89 2.52
N GLU A 49 34.59 10.67 2.11
CA GLU A 49 33.93 10.38 0.85
C GLU A 49 32.56 11.07 0.78
N ILE A 50 31.73 10.98 1.81
CA ILE A 50 30.42 11.61 1.88
C ILE A 50 30.54 13.15 1.89
N TYR A 51 31.55 13.69 2.58
CA TYR A 51 31.81 15.14 2.57
C TYR A 51 32.19 15.65 1.18
N ALA A 52 32.99 14.88 0.44
CA ALA A 52 33.39 15.21 -0.93
C ALA A 52 32.22 15.03 -1.93
N ASN A 53 31.40 13.98 -1.75
CA ASN A 53 30.24 13.69 -2.57
C ASN A 53 29.06 13.23 -1.69
N PRO A 54 28.08 14.09 -1.38
CA PRO A 54 26.93 13.75 -0.52
C PRO A 54 26.09 12.55 -0.97
N GLU A 55 26.08 12.23 -2.28
CA GLU A 55 25.38 11.05 -2.81
C GLU A 55 25.98 9.74 -2.28
N ASP A 56 27.25 9.74 -1.88
CA ASP A 56 27.91 8.56 -1.30
C ASP A 56 27.35 8.16 0.08
N ALA A 57 26.50 9.00 0.69
CA ALA A 57 25.70 8.59 1.85
C ALA A 57 24.83 7.37 1.58
N TYR A 58 24.32 7.23 0.36
CA TYR A 58 23.53 6.05 -0.08
C TYR A 58 24.38 4.79 -0.27
N LYS A 59 25.69 4.93 -0.41
CA LYS A 59 26.65 3.83 -0.57
C LYS A 59 27.20 3.35 0.77
N TYR A 60 27.49 4.27 1.68
CA TYR A 60 28.24 3.99 2.91
C TYR A 60 27.37 3.94 4.17
N THR A 61 26.08 4.32 4.10
CA THR A 61 25.15 4.32 5.24
C THR A 61 23.87 3.55 4.95
N ALA A 62 23.04 3.38 5.98
CA ALA A 62 21.70 2.77 5.85
C ALA A 62 20.67 3.69 5.16
N LYS A 63 21.01 4.96 4.85
CA LYS A 63 20.09 5.98 4.30
C LYS A 63 19.24 5.46 3.14
N GLY A 64 19.82 4.72 2.21
CA GLY A 64 19.15 4.24 1.00
C GLY A 64 18.06 3.20 1.25
N ASN A 65 18.02 2.59 2.45
CA ASN A 65 17.02 1.58 2.82
C ASN A 65 16.24 1.96 4.09
N LEU A 66 16.34 3.19 4.57
CA LEU A 66 15.76 3.63 5.83
C LEU A 66 14.65 4.66 5.60
N VAL A 67 13.45 4.38 6.10
CA VAL A 67 12.27 5.26 6.04
C VAL A 67 11.92 5.74 7.46
N ALA A 68 11.59 7.03 7.61
CA ALA A 68 10.95 7.50 8.82
C ALA A 68 9.42 7.32 8.68
N VAL A 69 8.81 6.69 9.67
CA VAL A 69 7.36 6.74 9.87
C VAL A 69 7.09 7.84 10.90
N VAL A 70 6.51 8.96 10.47
CA VAL A 70 6.31 10.14 11.31
C VAL A 70 4.84 10.32 11.62
N SER A 71 4.52 10.45 12.92
CA SER A 71 3.15 10.67 13.40
C SER A 71 3.13 11.65 14.56
N ASN A 72 2.01 12.35 14.73
CA ASN A 72 1.69 13.04 15.96
C ASN A 72 0.48 12.43 16.70
N GLY A 73 -0.05 11.31 16.20
CA GLY A 73 -1.12 10.56 16.85
C GLY A 73 -2.49 11.25 16.87
N THR A 74 -2.75 12.17 15.93
CA THR A 74 -4.00 12.97 15.92
C THR A 74 -5.14 12.32 15.15
N ALA A 75 -4.90 11.20 14.43
CA ALA A 75 -5.93 10.49 13.67
C ALA A 75 -5.70 8.97 13.67
N VAL A 76 -5.40 8.39 14.84
CA VAL A 76 -4.97 6.99 14.99
C VAL A 76 -6.14 6.04 14.79
N LEU A 77 -6.12 5.26 13.69
CA LEU A 77 -7.15 4.26 13.35
C LEU A 77 -8.58 4.81 13.57
N GLY A 78 -9.46 4.04 14.22
CA GLY A 78 -10.79 4.50 14.65
C GLY A 78 -10.81 5.17 16.04
N LEU A 79 -9.63 5.42 16.65
CA LEU A 79 -9.52 5.97 18.02
C LEU A 79 -9.43 7.51 18.04
N GLY A 80 -9.10 8.12 16.91
CA GLY A 80 -8.99 9.58 16.78
C GLY A 80 -7.70 10.14 17.37
N ASP A 81 -7.80 11.32 18.03
CA ASP A 81 -6.67 12.02 18.62
C ASP A 81 -6.34 11.42 19.99
N ILE A 82 -5.42 10.48 20.03
CA ILE A 82 -4.94 9.81 21.25
C ILE A 82 -3.50 10.22 21.62
N GLY A 83 -2.89 11.09 20.83
CA GLY A 83 -1.55 11.62 21.03
C GLY A 83 -0.43 10.69 20.55
N ALA A 84 0.74 11.28 20.42
CA ALA A 84 1.93 10.66 19.82
C ALA A 84 2.34 9.37 20.54
N LEU A 85 2.46 9.40 21.87
CA LEU A 85 2.92 8.23 22.64
C LEU A 85 1.97 7.04 22.53
N ALA A 86 0.66 7.28 22.59
CA ALA A 86 -0.34 6.19 22.47
C ALA A 86 -0.43 5.63 21.04
N GLY A 87 -0.03 6.41 20.03
CA GLY A 87 0.06 5.98 18.63
C GLY A 87 1.25 5.04 18.34
N LYS A 88 2.30 5.05 19.18
CA LYS A 88 3.53 4.28 18.92
C LYS A 88 3.33 2.80 18.57
N PRO A 89 2.45 2.01 19.20
CA PRO A 89 2.24 0.63 18.80
C PRO A 89 1.78 0.47 17.33
N VAL A 90 1.06 1.46 16.79
CA VAL A 90 0.65 1.46 15.38
C VAL A 90 1.84 1.75 14.48
N MET A 91 2.69 2.72 14.86
CA MET A 91 3.88 3.11 14.09
C MET A 91 4.92 1.98 14.04
N GLU A 92 5.17 1.28 15.14
CA GLU A 92 5.96 0.04 15.13
C GLU A 92 5.33 -1.02 14.22
N GLY A 93 4.00 -1.13 14.22
CA GLY A 93 3.26 -2.01 13.29
C GLY A 93 3.53 -1.65 11.83
N LYS A 94 3.54 -0.37 11.50
CA LYS A 94 3.91 0.12 10.17
C LYS A 94 5.33 -0.30 9.80
N GLY A 95 6.28 -0.18 10.73
CA GLY A 95 7.66 -0.65 10.56
C GLY A 95 7.75 -2.16 10.27
N VAL A 96 6.95 -2.98 10.98
CA VAL A 96 6.85 -4.43 10.70
C VAL A 96 6.40 -4.69 9.26
N LEU A 97 5.39 -3.95 8.76
CA LEU A 97 4.89 -4.12 7.39
C LEU A 97 5.93 -3.72 6.35
N PHE A 98 6.61 -2.59 6.52
CA PHE A 98 7.72 -2.18 5.65
C PHE A 98 8.82 -3.25 5.58
N LYS A 99 9.26 -3.75 6.74
CA LYS A 99 10.33 -4.76 6.81
C LYS A 99 9.88 -6.09 6.22
N ARG A 100 8.67 -6.56 6.61
CA ARG A 100 8.16 -7.87 6.21
C ARG A 100 7.88 -7.97 4.71
N PHE A 101 7.32 -6.91 4.10
CA PHE A 101 6.83 -6.96 2.73
C PHE A 101 7.79 -6.37 1.69
N ALA A 102 8.68 -5.47 2.10
CA ALA A 102 9.57 -4.77 1.17
C ALA A 102 11.05 -4.74 1.60
N ASP A 103 11.39 -5.37 2.72
CA ASP A 103 12.74 -5.34 3.31
C ASP A 103 13.28 -3.92 3.51
N ILE A 104 12.40 -3.00 3.92
CA ILE A 104 12.74 -1.61 4.25
C ILE A 104 12.88 -1.48 5.76
N ASP A 105 13.97 -0.87 6.20
CA ASP A 105 14.20 -0.54 7.59
C ASP A 105 13.44 0.73 7.96
N VAL A 106 12.91 0.78 9.19
CA VAL A 106 12.08 1.91 9.66
C VAL A 106 12.54 2.38 11.02
N PHE A 107 12.60 3.70 11.19
CA PHE A 107 12.48 4.32 12.49
C PHE A 107 11.12 5.02 12.57
N ASP A 108 10.33 4.66 13.58
CA ASP A 108 9.12 5.37 13.94
C ASP A 108 9.45 6.59 14.82
N ILE A 109 8.89 7.73 14.43
CA ILE A 109 9.17 9.05 15.03
C ILE A 109 7.84 9.66 15.47
N GLU A 110 7.55 9.58 16.74
CA GLU A 110 6.37 10.16 17.33
C GLU A 110 6.64 11.59 17.81
N LEU A 111 5.95 12.58 17.23
CA LEU A 111 6.15 14.00 17.52
C LEU A 111 5.06 14.51 18.48
N ASP A 112 5.45 14.94 19.66
CA ASP A 112 4.53 15.50 20.66
C ASP A 112 4.26 16.98 20.36
N THR A 113 3.62 17.24 19.23
CA THR A 113 3.18 18.56 18.79
C THR A 113 1.98 18.50 17.88
N HIS A 114 1.10 19.52 17.96
CA HIS A 114 -0.03 19.73 17.07
C HIS A 114 0.22 20.86 16.06
N ASP A 115 1.37 21.57 16.18
CA ASP A 115 1.74 22.66 15.27
C ASP A 115 2.27 22.12 13.93
N PRO A 116 1.57 22.34 12.81
CA PRO A 116 1.99 21.85 11.50
C PRO A 116 3.36 22.41 11.07
N ASP A 117 3.66 23.67 11.38
CA ASP A 117 4.92 24.30 11.00
C ASP A 117 6.09 23.72 11.80
N GLU A 118 5.86 23.32 13.05
CA GLU A 118 6.86 22.63 13.84
C GLU A 118 7.12 21.23 13.30
N ILE A 119 6.08 20.47 12.95
CA ILE A 119 6.21 19.15 12.30
C ILE A 119 7.04 19.29 11.01
N ILE A 120 6.71 20.26 10.14
CA ILE A 120 7.43 20.52 8.91
C ILE A 120 8.92 20.80 9.18
N ARG A 121 9.24 21.64 10.16
CA ARG A 121 10.63 21.98 10.51
C ARG A 121 11.41 20.75 11.00
N ILE A 122 10.79 19.93 11.86
CA ILE A 122 11.42 18.72 12.41
C ILE A 122 11.67 17.72 11.28
N VAL A 123 10.65 17.40 10.47
CA VAL A 123 10.76 16.40 9.39
C VAL A 123 11.81 16.82 8.37
N LYS A 124 11.88 18.09 7.99
CA LYS A 124 12.95 18.61 7.11
C LYS A 124 14.34 18.41 7.68
N ALA A 125 14.52 18.60 8.98
CA ALA A 125 15.81 18.39 9.65
C ALA A 125 16.24 16.91 9.70
N LEU A 126 15.32 15.96 9.54
CA LEU A 126 15.59 14.53 9.49
C LEU A 126 16.04 14.02 8.11
N GLU A 127 15.95 14.81 7.04
CA GLU A 127 16.30 14.41 5.67
C GLU A 127 17.68 13.75 5.52
N PRO A 128 18.75 14.19 6.20
CA PRO A 128 20.06 13.53 6.09
C PRO A 128 20.06 12.06 6.48
N THR A 129 19.20 11.65 7.41
CA THR A 129 19.16 10.28 7.93
C THR A 129 18.40 9.31 7.03
N PHE A 130 17.32 9.76 6.38
CA PHE A 130 16.34 8.89 5.73
C PHE A 130 16.40 8.96 4.20
N GLY A 131 16.05 7.85 3.56
CA GLY A 131 15.81 7.77 2.12
C GLY A 131 14.39 8.13 1.71
N GLY A 132 13.44 8.17 2.67
CA GLY A 132 12.06 8.56 2.46
C GLY A 132 11.32 8.82 3.76
N ILE A 133 10.21 9.53 3.67
CA ILE A 133 9.32 9.88 4.80
C ILE A 133 7.92 9.33 4.53
N ASN A 134 7.40 8.52 5.45
CA ASN A 134 6.01 8.15 5.53
C ASN A 134 5.33 8.94 6.66
N LEU A 135 4.39 9.81 6.32
CA LEU A 135 3.51 10.47 7.27
C LEU A 135 2.34 9.55 7.60
N GLU A 136 2.00 9.42 8.88
CA GLU A 136 0.99 8.47 9.35
C GLU A 136 0.12 9.08 10.44
N ASP A 137 -1.18 8.80 10.40
CA ASP A 137 -2.14 9.15 11.47
C ASP A 137 -2.13 10.65 11.86
N ILE A 138 -1.94 11.54 10.88
CA ILE A 138 -2.03 13.00 11.03
C ILE A 138 -3.39 13.46 10.50
N LYS A 139 -4.17 14.16 11.33
CA LYS A 139 -5.53 14.58 10.99
C LYS A 139 -5.58 15.58 9.82
N ALA A 140 -6.70 15.57 9.13
CA ALA A 140 -7.04 16.61 8.16
C ALA A 140 -7.71 17.81 8.87
N PRO A 141 -7.49 19.06 8.40
CA PRO A 141 -6.82 19.43 7.14
C PRO A 141 -5.28 19.58 7.24
N GLU A 142 -4.71 19.52 8.43
CA GLU A 142 -3.28 19.79 8.68
C GLU A 142 -2.38 18.85 7.88
N CYS A 143 -2.74 17.58 7.72
CA CYS A 143 -1.97 16.60 6.95
C CYS A 143 -1.73 17.01 5.48
N PHE A 144 -2.68 17.72 4.85
CA PHE A 144 -2.51 18.20 3.48
C PHE A 144 -1.43 19.28 3.41
N TYR A 145 -1.50 20.25 4.31
CA TYR A 145 -0.52 21.33 4.38
C TYR A 145 0.88 20.81 4.67
N ILE A 146 1.01 19.91 5.64
CA ILE A 146 2.30 19.30 6.02
C ILE A 146 2.90 18.56 4.82
N GLU A 147 2.13 17.70 4.17
CA GLU A 147 2.62 16.92 3.03
C GLU A 147 3.00 17.82 1.85
N GLU A 148 2.16 18.79 1.51
CA GLU A 148 2.42 19.71 0.41
C GLU A 148 3.70 20.54 0.60
N GLU A 149 3.93 21.07 1.81
CA GLU A 149 5.13 21.85 2.14
C GLU A 149 6.40 21.00 2.18
N LEU A 150 6.33 19.78 2.71
CA LEU A 150 7.47 18.86 2.70
C LEU A 150 7.83 18.42 1.28
N LYS A 151 6.86 18.09 0.44
CA LYS A 151 7.08 17.73 -0.98
C LYS A 151 7.75 18.85 -1.80
N LYS A 152 7.45 20.11 -1.49
CA LYS A 152 8.08 21.28 -2.17
C LYS A 152 9.54 21.45 -1.81
N THR A 153 9.94 21.02 -0.63
CA THR A 153 11.22 21.42 -0.03
C THR A 153 12.21 20.31 0.18
N MET A 154 11.75 19.07 0.34
CA MET A 154 12.61 17.90 0.54
C MET A 154 13.05 17.27 -0.79
N LYS A 155 14.23 16.65 -0.78
CA LYS A 155 14.85 15.97 -1.93
C LYS A 155 14.72 14.46 -1.88
N ILE A 156 13.95 13.95 -0.91
CA ILE A 156 13.59 12.54 -0.74
C ILE A 156 12.08 12.40 -0.80
N PRO A 157 11.53 11.23 -1.16
CA PRO A 157 10.11 11.02 -1.25
C PRO A 157 9.41 11.25 0.10
N VAL A 158 8.33 12.03 0.06
CA VAL A 158 7.38 12.22 1.16
C VAL A 158 6.03 11.67 0.72
N PHE A 159 5.43 10.85 1.56
CA PHE A 159 4.17 10.15 1.28
C PHE A 159 3.33 10.09 2.54
N HIS A 160 2.04 10.35 2.43
CA HIS A 160 1.09 10.21 3.54
C HIS A 160 0.22 8.98 3.28
N ASP A 161 0.39 7.92 4.07
CA ASP A 161 -0.26 6.65 3.78
C ASP A 161 -1.79 6.71 3.87
N ASP A 162 -2.35 7.38 4.87
CA ASP A 162 -3.81 7.54 5.01
C ASP A 162 -4.44 8.28 3.83
N GLN A 163 -3.68 9.17 3.16
CA GLN A 163 -4.17 9.82 1.96
C GLN A 163 -4.03 8.92 0.74
N HIS A 164 -2.89 8.26 0.56
CA HIS A 164 -2.49 7.68 -0.72
C HIS A 164 -2.46 6.15 -0.74
N GLY A 165 -2.33 5.47 0.41
CA GLY A 165 -2.38 4.01 0.47
C GLY A 165 -3.73 3.48 0.00
N THR A 166 -4.83 3.94 0.62
CA THR A 166 -6.21 3.58 0.23
C THR A 166 -6.51 3.94 -1.24
N VAL A 167 -5.94 5.04 -1.73
CA VAL A 167 -6.07 5.52 -3.12
C VAL A 167 -5.62 4.47 -4.14
N ILE A 168 -4.40 3.94 -3.97
CA ILE A 168 -3.80 2.97 -4.89
C ILE A 168 -4.63 1.69 -4.93
N ILE A 169 -4.95 1.16 -3.75
CA ILE A 169 -5.61 -0.13 -3.62
C ILE A 169 -7.07 -0.05 -4.09
N SER A 170 -7.81 0.99 -3.68
CA SER A 170 -9.19 1.17 -4.13
C SER A 170 -9.26 1.45 -5.62
N GLY A 171 -8.27 2.18 -6.17
CA GLY A 171 -8.15 2.40 -7.61
C GLY A 171 -7.93 1.11 -8.39
N ALA A 172 -7.03 0.24 -7.95
CA ALA A 172 -6.81 -1.08 -8.54
C ALA A 172 -8.08 -1.95 -8.48
N GLY A 173 -8.75 -1.97 -7.31
CA GLY A 173 -10.03 -2.66 -7.12
C GLY A 173 -11.13 -2.12 -8.02
N LEU A 174 -11.21 -0.79 -8.21
CA LEU A 174 -12.17 -0.16 -9.10
C LEU A 174 -11.99 -0.59 -10.55
N LEU A 175 -10.76 -0.55 -11.07
CA LEU A 175 -10.45 -0.96 -12.44
C LEU A 175 -10.95 -2.38 -12.69
N ASN A 176 -10.64 -3.32 -11.81
CA ASN A 176 -11.02 -4.71 -11.93
C ASN A 176 -12.54 -4.93 -11.72
N ALA A 177 -13.15 -4.24 -10.77
CA ALA A 177 -14.59 -4.33 -10.55
C ALA A 177 -15.37 -3.83 -11.77
N LEU A 178 -14.95 -2.71 -12.39
CA LEU A 178 -15.57 -2.17 -13.59
C LEU A 178 -15.44 -3.12 -14.78
N GLU A 179 -14.29 -3.76 -14.96
CA GLU A 179 -14.08 -4.77 -16.00
C GLU A 179 -15.04 -5.97 -15.83
N ILE A 180 -15.15 -6.49 -14.60
CA ILE A 180 -16.03 -7.63 -14.29
C ILE A 180 -17.52 -7.31 -14.57
N VAL A 181 -17.97 -6.08 -14.26
CA VAL A 181 -19.35 -5.68 -14.48
C VAL A 181 -19.59 -5.05 -15.86
N GLY A 182 -18.56 -4.90 -16.69
CA GLY A 182 -18.65 -4.37 -18.05
C GLY A 182 -19.02 -2.87 -18.12
N LYS A 183 -18.73 -2.08 -17.07
CA LYS A 183 -19.01 -0.63 -17.03
C LYS A 183 -17.78 0.18 -17.43
N LYS A 184 -17.99 1.26 -18.20
CA LYS A 184 -16.92 2.19 -18.61
C LYS A 184 -16.68 3.22 -17.53
N ILE A 185 -15.41 3.42 -17.17
CA ILE A 185 -14.99 4.30 -16.07
C ILE A 185 -15.44 5.76 -16.24
N ASP A 186 -15.53 6.25 -17.47
CA ASP A 186 -15.96 7.62 -17.78
C ASP A 186 -17.49 7.82 -17.76
N HIS A 187 -18.27 6.74 -17.59
CA HIS A 187 -19.73 6.77 -17.53
C HIS A 187 -20.30 6.49 -16.14
N VAL A 188 -19.51 5.89 -15.25
CA VAL A 188 -20.02 5.50 -13.92
C VAL A 188 -20.24 6.69 -13.01
N LYS A 189 -21.31 6.60 -12.20
CA LYS A 189 -21.61 7.52 -11.11
C LYS A 189 -20.98 7.00 -9.82
N VAL A 190 -20.13 7.79 -9.21
CA VAL A 190 -19.37 7.45 -8.01
C VAL A 190 -19.79 8.30 -6.84
N VAL A 191 -20.06 7.67 -5.70
CA VAL A 191 -20.38 8.34 -4.44
C VAL A 191 -19.29 8.04 -3.42
N PHE A 192 -18.62 9.07 -2.91
CA PHE A 192 -17.71 8.97 -1.77
C PHE A 192 -18.42 9.39 -0.49
N SER A 193 -18.42 8.52 0.52
CA SER A 193 -18.81 8.85 1.90
C SER A 193 -17.57 9.07 2.74
N GLY A 194 -17.36 10.29 3.21
CA GLY A 194 -16.18 10.77 3.90
C GLY A 194 -15.41 11.79 3.05
N ALA A 195 -15.33 13.03 3.54
CA ALA A 195 -14.60 14.13 2.90
C ALA A 195 -13.38 14.57 3.71
N GLY A 196 -12.74 13.60 4.38
CA GLY A 196 -11.46 13.75 5.05
C GLY A 196 -10.28 13.45 4.11
N ALA A 197 -9.09 13.18 4.67
CA ALA A 197 -7.85 12.95 3.93
C ALA A 197 -8.01 11.87 2.86
N ALA A 198 -8.42 10.66 3.25
CA ALA A 198 -8.59 9.53 2.33
C ALA A 198 -9.65 9.80 1.25
N GLY A 199 -10.83 10.33 1.62
CA GLY A 199 -11.92 10.57 0.68
C GLY A 199 -11.57 11.56 -0.41
N ILE A 200 -10.95 12.69 -0.06
CA ILE A 200 -10.50 13.71 -1.02
C ILE A 200 -9.41 13.15 -1.93
N ALA A 201 -8.43 12.42 -1.37
CA ALA A 201 -7.35 11.82 -2.15
C ALA A 201 -7.88 10.75 -3.11
N CYS A 202 -8.75 9.83 -2.65
CA CYS A 202 -9.38 8.80 -3.49
C CYS A 202 -10.21 9.42 -4.61
N ALA A 203 -11.03 10.45 -4.32
CA ALA A 203 -11.83 11.13 -5.31
C ALA A 203 -10.98 11.79 -6.41
N LYS A 204 -9.88 12.46 -6.04
CA LYS A 204 -8.90 13.00 -7.00
C LYS A 204 -8.29 11.89 -7.88
N PHE A 205 -7.94 10.78 -7.27
CA PHE A 205 -7.31 9.67 -7.99
C PHE A 205 -8.27 8.96 -8.94
N TYR A 206 -9.52 8.76 -8.55
CA TYR A 206 -10.54 8.19 -9.43
C TYR A 206 -10.77 9.06 -10.68
N ILE A 207 -10.69 10.39 -10.53
CA ILE A 207 -10.71 11.29 -11.70
C ILE A 207 -9.48 11.07 -12.58
N LYS A 208 -8.29 10.87 -12.01
CA LYS A 208 -7.06 10.54 -12.78
C LYS A 208 -7.14 9.18 -13.47
N LEU A 209 -7.86 8.21 -12.90
CA LEU A 209 -8.13 6.91 -13.54
C LEU A 209 -9.14 7.02 -14.69
N GLY A 210 -9.89 8.13 -14.80
CA GLY A 210 -10.83 8.37 -15.90
C GLY A 210 -12.29 8.62 -15.48
N VAL A 211 -12.61 8.60 -14.19
CA VAL A 211 -13.96 8.99 -13.72
C VAL A 211 -14.17 10.47 -14.02
N LYS A 212 -15.28 10.82 -14.67
CA LYS A 212 -15.63 12.21 -14.92
C LYS A 212 -15.99 12.91 -13.62
N ARG A 213 -15.45 14.11 -13.41
CA ARG A 213 -15.68 14.89 -12.19
C ARG A 213 -17.17 15.15 -11.91
N GLU A 214 -17.94 15.43 -12.93
CA GLU A 214 -19.39 15.66 -12.85
C GLU A 214 -20.20 14.44 -12.42
N ASN A 215 -19.62 13.23 -12.56
CA ASN A 215 -20.21 11.98 -12.15
C ASN A 215 -19.77 11.54 -10.73
N LEU A 216 -18.99 12.36 -10.02
CA LEU A 216 -18.47 12.05 -8.70
C LEU A 216 -19.10 12.96 -7.66
N MET A 217 -19.78 12.36 -6.69
CA MET A 217 -20.38 13.05 -5.53
C MET A 217 -19.58 12.74 -4.26
N LEU A 218 -19.16 13.81 -3.58
CA LEU A 218 -18.52 13.72 -2.27
C LEU A 218 -19.56 14.04 -1.18
N VAL A 219 -19.62 13.22 -0.13
CA VAL A 219 -20.59 13.36 0.98
C VAL A 219 -19.82 13.40 2.30
N ASP A 220 -20.15 14.35 3.16
CA ASP A 220 -19.60 14.43 4.53
C ASP A 220 -20.74 14.45 5.58
N THR A 221 -20.41 14.72 6.85
CA THR A 221 -21.38 14.76 7.97
C THR A 221 -22.48 15.81 7.78
N LYS A 222 -22.32 16.77 6.86
CA LYS A 222 -23.29 17.80 6.51
C LYS A 222 -24.06 17.47 5.22
N GLY A 223 -23.84 16.28 4.65
CA GLY A 223 -24.46 15.81 3.40
C GLY A 223 -23.58 16.02 2.17
N VAL A 224 -24.23 16.07 1.01
CA VAL A 224 -23.56 16.19 -0.30
C VAL A 224 -22.78 17.51 -0.40
N VAL A 225 -21.59 17.46 -1.00
CA VAL A 225 -20.79 18.64 -1.37
C VAL A 225 -21.32 19.17 -2.71
N TYR A 226 -22.14 20.23 -2.67
CA TYR A 226 -22.79 20.82 -3.85
C TYR A 226 -22.40 22.28 -4.05
N LYS A 227 -22.56 22.81 -5.25
CA LYS A 227 -22.28 24.24 -5.57
C LYS A 227 -23.16 25.16 -4.75
N GLY A 228 -22.51 26.11 -4.06
CA GLY A 228 -23.20 27.09 -3.21
C GLY A 228 -23.42 26.66 -1.77
N ARG A 229 -23.05 25.44 -1.40
CA ARG A 229 -23.02 25.02 0.01
C ARG A 229 -22.00 25.87 0.78
N LYS A 230 -22.38 26.34 1.97
CA LYS A 230 -21.52 27.18 2.85
C LYS A 230 -20.97 26.40 4.04
N GLU A 231 -21.82 25.55 4.63
CA GLU A 231 -21.48 24.83 5.85
C GLU A 231 -20.44 23.73 5.65
N GLY A 232 -19.38 23.73 6.46
CA GLY A 232 -18.35 22.67 6.45
C GLY A 232 -17.51 22.60 5.19
N MET A 233 -17.43 23.70 4.42
CA MET A 233 -16.62 23.79 3.20
C MET A 233 -15.18 24.22 3.50
N ASN A 234 -14.28 23.79 2.64
CA ASN A 234 -12.88 24.22 2.58
C ASN A 234 -12.41 24.14 1.12
N PRO A 235 -11.23 24.70 0.77
CA PRO A 235 -10.75 24.70 -0.62
C PRO A 235 -10.66 23.31 -1.26
N TYR A 236 -10.35 22.28 -0.49
CA TYR A 236 -10.23 20.92 -1.00
C TYR A 236 -11.60 20.33 -1.39
N LYS A 237 -12.64 20.62 -0.62
CA LYS A 237 -14.03 20.19 -0.90
C LYS A 237 -14.64 20.99 -2.03
N GLU A 238 -14.34 22.29 -2.15
CA GLU A 238 -14.86 23.14 -3.21
C GLU A 238 -14.54 22.63 -4.62
N TYR A 239 -13.39 22.01 -4.79
CA TYR A 239 -13.03 21.36 -6.05
C TYR A 239 -14.04 20.30 -6.48
N PHE A 240 -14.70 19.61 -5.54
CA PHE A 240 -15.69 18.56 -5.81
C PHE A 240 -17.15 19.04 -5.80
N ALA A 241 -17.40 20.32 -5.52
CA ALA A 241 -18.75 20.86 -5.52
C ALA A 241 -19.36 20.79 -6.94
N ILE A 242 -20.40 19.99 -7.10
CA ILE A 242 -21.13 19.81 -8.36
C ILE A 242 -22.51 20.45 -8.30
N ASP A 243 -23.11 20.69 -9.46
CA ASP A 243 -24.48 21.14 -9.57
C ASP A 243 -25.43 19.94 -9.44
N THR A 244 -26.13 19.84 -8.32
CA THR A 244 -27.02 18.71 -8.02
C THR A 244 -28.06 19.08 -6.99
N ASN A 245 -29.23 18.43 -7.08
CA ASN A 245 -30.30 18.53 -6.09
C ASN A 245 -30.14 17.53 -4.92
N ALA A 246 -29.22 16.59 -5.00
CA ALA A 246 -28.91 15.65 -3.90
C ALA A 246 -28.40 16.41 -2.67
N ARG A 247 -28.89 16.07 -1.49
CA ARG A 247 -28.48 16.69 -0.21
C ARG A 247 -27.97 15.65 0.80
N THR A 248 -28.51 14.46 0.78
CA THR A 248 -28.19 13.36 1.71
C THR A 248 -27.38 12.27 1.02
N LEU A 249 -26.78 11.37 1.82
CA LEU A 249 -26.12 10.17 1.29
C LEU A 249 -27.12 9.30 0.50
N ALA A 250 -28.34 9.17 0.98
CA ALA A 250 -29.39 8.41 0.30
C ALA A 250 -29.73 8.99 -1.09
N ASP A 251 -29.79 10.32 -1.21
CA ASP A 251 -30.01 10.98 -2.50
C ASP A 251 -28.85 10.69 -3.47
N ALA A 252 -27.60 10.77 -2.97
CA ALA A 252 -26.41 10.54 -3.76
C ALA A 252 -26.32 9.09 -4.27
N MET A 253 -26.66 8.12 -3.42
CA MET A 253 -26.58 6.69 -3.76
C MET A 253 -27.65 6.24 -4.76
N LYS A 254 -28.71 6.99 -4.94
CA LYS A 254 -29.78 6.64 -5.90
C LYS A 254 -29.25 6.59 -7.33
N GLY A 255 -29.24 5.40 -7.91
CA GLY A 255 -28.70 5.15 -9.26
C GLY A 255 -27.18 5.30 -9.38
N ALA A 256 -26.44 5.30 -8.28
CA ALA A 256 -24.99 5.27 -8.28
C ALA A 256 -24.45 3.88 -8.68
N ASP A 257 -23.40 3.84 -9.48
CA ASP A 257 -22.72 2.61 -9.88
C ASP A 257 -21.70 2.15 -8.84
N VAL A 258 -21.03 3.11 -8.19
CA VAL A 258 -19.96 2.87 -7.24
C VAL A 258 -20.20 3.64 -5.95
N PHE A 259 -20.12 2.96 -4.83
CA PHE A 259 -20.00 3.56 -3.50
C PHE A 259 -18.59 3.29 -2.95
N ALA A 260 -17.93 4.33 -2.47
CA ALA A 260 -16.62 4.25 -1.80
C ALA A 260 -16.71 4.96 -0.44
N GLY A 261 -16.71 4.18 0.63
CA GLY A 261 -16.79 4.65 2.00
C GLY A 261 -15.43 4.70 2.68
N VAL A 262 -15.09 5.84 3.25
CA VAL A 262 -13.93 6.10 4.11
C VAL A 262 -14.37 6.99 5.29
N SER A 263 -15.50 6.62 5.89
CA SER A 263 -16.22 7.44 6.88
C SER A 263 -16.36 6.70 8.22
N VAL A 264 -17.58 6.39 8.62
CA VAL A 264 -17.89 5.71 9.88
C VAL A 264 -18.85 4.54 9.65
N LYS A 265 -18.81 3.58 10.58
CA LYS A 265 -19.65 2.37 10.51
C LYS A 265 -21.14 2.68 10.38
N GLY A 266 -21.84 1.83 9.62
CA GLY A 266 -23.30 1.74 9.64
C GLY A 266 -24.04 2.92 9.00
N VAL A 267 -23.36 3.79 8.24
CA VAL A 267 -24.03 4.95 7.59
C VAL A 267 -24.78 4.57 6.33
N VAL A 268 -24.52 3.37 5.77
CA VAL A 268 -25.22 2.87 4.59
C VAL A 268 -26.27 1.85 4.99
N THR A 269 -27.52 2.06 4.54
CA THR A 269 -28.63 1.15 4.80
C THR A 269 -28.89 0.20 3.63
N LYS A 270 -29.63 -0.88 3.88
CA LYS A 270 -30.06 -1.82 2.83
C LYS A 270 -30.88 -1.14 1.74
N GLU A 271 -31.69 -0.14 2.09
CA GLU A 271 -32.51 0.65 1.16
C GLU A 271 -31.64 1.48 0.22
N MET A 272 -30.55 2.08 0.75
CA MET A 272 -29.58 2.79 -0.07
C MET A 272 -28.91 1.84 -1.07
N VAL A 273 -28.48 0.65 -0.65
CA VAL A 273 -27.91 -0.38 -1.53
C VAL A 273 -28.89 -0.80 -2.62
N LYS A 274 -30.18 -1.03 -2.27
CA LYS A 274 -31.24 -1.35 -3.25
C LYS A 274 -31.44 -0.25 -4.27
N SER A 275 -31.21 1.02 -3.91
CA SER A 275 -31.42 2.17 -4.80
C SER A 275 -30.30 2.39 -5.81
N MET A 276 -29.14 1.72 -5.66
CA MET A 276 -28.02 1.82 -6.58
C MET A 276 -28.33 1.22 -7.95
N ALA A 277 -27.50 1.54 -8.94
CA ALA A 277 -27.57 0.97 -10.28
C ALA A 277 -27.37 -0.56 -10.26
N HIS A 278 -27.75 -1.24 -11.34
CA HIS A 278 -27.51 -2.68 -11.51
C HIS A 278 -25.98 -2.98 -11.49
N ASP A 279 -25.60 -4.15 -11.00
CA ASP A 279 -24.18 -4.53 -10.83
C ASP A 279 -23.38 -3.45 -10.07
N ALA A 280 -23.88 -3.08 -8.89
CA ALA A 280 -23.26 -2.06 -8.06
C ALA A 280 -21.91 -2.53 -7.49
N ILE A 281 -20.99 -1.58 -7.32
CA ILE A 281 -19.69 -1.78 -6.70
C ILE A 281 -19.69 -1.04 -5.35
N ILE A 282 -19.40 -1.74 -4.26
CA ILE A 282 -19.42 -1.20 -2.91
C ILE A 282 -18.06 -1.44 -2.23
N PHE A 283 -17.33 -0.36 -1.99
CA PHE A 283 -16.10 -0.36 -1.20
C PHE A 283 -16.39 0.30 0.15
N ALA A 284 -16.68 -0.51 1.17
CA ALA A 284 -16.93 -0.04 2.54
C ALA A 284 -15.65 -0.20 3.37
N MET A 285 -14.81 0.84 3.37
CA MET A 285 -13.43 0.79 3.83
C MET A 285 -13.20 1.38 5.23
N ALA A 286 -14.27 1.83 5.92
CA ALA A 286 -14.14 2.30 7.30
C ALA A 286 -13.62 1.19 8.23
N ASN A 287 -12.75 1.56 9.15
CA ASN A 287 -12.13 0.67 10.14
C ASN A 287 -12.46 1.14 11.57
N PRO A 288 -12.68 0.21 12.54
CA PRO A 288 -12.64 -1.27 12.37
C PRO A 288 -13.91 -1.87 11.75
N ASP A 289 -15.00 -1.15 11.73
CA ASP A 289 -16.30 -1.59 11.21
C ASP A 289 -16.65 -0.82 9.93
N PRO A 290 -17.11 -1.52 8.86
CA PRO A 290 -17.42 -0.90 7.58
C PRO A 290 -18.71 -0.06 7.62
N GLU A 291 -18.91 0.81 6.64
CA GLU A 291 -20.13 1.60 6.43
C GLU A 291 -21.39 0.75 6.27
N ILE A 292 -21.24 -0.45 5.74
CA ILE A 292 -22.23 -1.53 5.70
C ILE A 292 -21.49 -2.85 5.72
N THR A 293 -22.03 -3.84 6.42
CA THR A 293 -21.43 -5.18 6.43
C THR A 293 -21.70 -5.90 5.10
N PRO A 294 -20.81 -6.80 4.63
CA PRO A 294 -21.09 -7.63 3.46
C PRO A 294 -22.39 -8.42 3.58
N GLU A 295 -22.71 -8.94 4.77
CA GLU A 295 -23.94 -9.68 5.03
C GLU A 295 -25.17 -8.83 4.73
N ASP A 296 -25.21 -7.59 5.24
CA ASP A 296 -26.34 -6.68 5.00
C ASP A 296 -26.42 -6.21 3.55
N ALA A 297 -25.26 -5.97 2.90
CA ALA A 297 -25.21 -5.58 1.50
C ALA A 297 -25.72 -6.71 0.59
N PHE A 298 -25.29 -7.96 0.81
CA PHE A 298 -25.75 -9.13 0.06
C PHE A 298 -27.17 -9.58 0.42
N ASP A 299 -27.68 -9.24 1.62
CA ASP A 299 -29.09 -9.41 1.95
C ASP A 299 -29.97 -8.41 1.18
N ALA A 300 -29.47 -7.20 0.95
CA ALA A 300 -30.19 -6.19 0.17
C ALA A 300 -30.28 -6.56 -1.32
N ARG A 301 -29.20 -7.05 -1.92
CA ARG A 301 -29.15 -7.49 -3.34
C ARG A 301 -27.95 -8.40 -3.61
N LYS A 302 -28.04 -9.25 -4.68
CA LYS A 302 -27.05 -10.29 -4.97
C LYS A 302 -26.10 -9.93 -6.13
N ASP A 303 -26.41 -8.93 -6.93
CA ASP A 303 -25.69 -8.53 -8.14
C ASP A 303 -24.61 -7.47 -7.88
N LEU A 304 -23.94 -7.50 -6.73
CA LEU A 304 -22.95 -6.50 -6.37
C LEU A 304 -21.52 -7.09 -6.23
N ILE A 305 -20.52 -6.22 -6.36
CA ILE A 305 -19.15 -6.51 -5.94
C ILE A 305 -18.92 -5.77 -4.63
N MET A 306 -18.48 -6.50 -3.61
CA MET A 306 -18.24 -5.95 -2.27
C MET A 306 -16.78 -6.07 -1.89
N ALA A 307 -16.20 -4.98 -1.33
CA ALA A 307 -14.89 -4.97 -0.72
C ALA A 307 -14.90 -4.18 0.59
N THR A 308 -14.02 -4.54 1.52
CA THR A 308 -13.86 -3.89 2.82
C THR A 308 -12.39 -3.70 3.17
N GLY A 309 -12.09 -2.91 4.21
CA GLY A 309 -10.75 -2.84 4.79
C GLY A 309 -10.33 -4.07 5.60
N ARG A 310 -11.26 -4.97 5.93
CA ARG A 310 -11.06 -6.10 6.84
C ARG A 310 -10.49 -7.32 6.13
N SER A 311 -9.60 -8.03 6.83
CA SER A 311 -8.93 -9.25 6.31
C SER A 311 -9.80 -10.52 6.35
N ASP A 312 -10.93 -10.49 7.05
CA ASP A 312 -11.85 -11.62 7.19
C ASP A 312 -12.89 -11.71 6.07
N TYR A 313 -12.88 -10.76 5.11
CA TYR A 313 -13.74 -10.75 3.94
C TYR A 313 -12.97 -10.99 2.62
N PRO A 314 -13.62 -11.41 1.54
CA PRO A 314 -12.96 -11.82 0.30
C PRO A 314 -12.08 -10.74 -0.33
N ASN A 315 -12.62 -9.56 -0.59
CA ASN A 315 -11.90 -8.45 -1.20
C ASN A 315 -11.42 -7.48 -0.11
N GLN A 316 -10.16 -7.64 0.30
CA GLN A 316 -9.57 -6.75 1.31
C GLN A 316 -8.88 -5.56 0.63
N ILE A 317 -9.43 -4.36 0.77
CA ILE A 317 -8.78 -3.11 0.39
C ILE A 317 -8.03 -2.57 1.61
N ASN A 318 -6.72 -2.82 1.66
CA ASN A 318 -5.86 -2.44 2.78
C ASN A 318 -4.54 -1.86 2.28
N ASN A 319 -4.09 -0.77 2.90
CA ASN A 319 -2.90 0.00 2.52
C ASN A 319 -1.62 -0.85 2.44
N VAL A 320 -1.55 -1.98 3.15
CA VAL A 320 -0.41 -2.90 3.11
C VAL A 320 -0.10 -3.44 1.71
N LEU A 321 -1.06 -3.42 0.80
CA LEU A 321 -0.84 -3.78 -0.61
C LEU A 321 -0.18 -2.67 -1.45
N GLY A 322 0.02 -1.47 -0.91
CA GLY A 322 0.54 -0.32 -1.67
C GLY A 322 1.86 0.19 -1.09
N PHE A 323 1.80 0.84 0.09
CA PHE A 323 2.90 1.66 0.57
C PHE A 323 4.27 0.96 0.65
N PRO A 324 4.41 -0.31 1.10
CA PRO A 324 5.74 -0.90 1.23
C PRO A 324 6.43 -1.07 -0.13
N PHE A 325 5.67 -1.50 -1.12
CA PHE A 325 6.17 -1.80 -2.47
C PHE A 325 6.40 -0.52 -3.28
N LEU A 326 5.54 0.49 -3.07
CA LEU A 326 5.71 1.83 -3.63
C LEU A 326 7.03 2.46 -3.14
N PHE A 327 7.29 2.41 -1.83
CA PHE A 327 8.56 2.87 -1.27
C PHE A 327 9.75 2.06 -1.75
N ARG A 328 9.60 0.74 -1.92
CA ARG A 328 10.69 -0.10 -2.46
C ARG A 328 11.10 0.35 -3.85
N GLY A 329 10.15 0.51 -4.74
CA GLY A 329 10.43 1.02 -6.09
C GLY A 329 11.05 2.43 -6.09
N ALA A 330 10.55 3.33 -5.23
CA ALA A 330 11.07 4.69 -5.09
C ALA A 330 12.51 4.74 -4.54
N LEU A 331 12.80 3.96 -3.47
CA LEU A 331 14.12 3.92 -2.84
C LEU A 331 15.19 3.34 -3.77
N ASP A 332 14.88 2.27 -4.51
CA ASP A 332 15.86 1.58 -5.34
C ASP A 332 16.35 2.43 -6.54
N VAL A 333 15.52 3.36 -7.00
CA VAL A 333 15.92 4.37 -8.00
C VAL A 333 16.34 5.71 -7.39
N MET A 334 16.45 5.79 -6.06
CA MET A 334 16.74 7.03 -5.33
C MET A 334 15.82 8.18 -5.78
N ALA A 335 14.51 7.94 -5.83
CA ALA A 335 13.54 8.91 -6.29
C ALA A 335 13.56 10.17 -5.40
N THR A 336 13.33 11.33 -6.00
CA THR A 336 13.19 12.60 -5.27
C THR A 336 11.79 12.86 -4.76
N ALA A 337 10.79 12.17 -5.33
CA ALA A 337 9.39 12.27 -4.96
C ALA A 337 8.64 10.97 -5.29
N ILE A 338 7.52 10.75 -4.62
CA ILE A 338 6.47 9.83 -5.06
C ILE A 338 5.38 10.67 -5.72
N ASN A 339 5.30 10.59 -7.06
CA ASN A 339 4.36 11.36 -7.88
C ASN A 339 3.11 10.55 -8.25
N ASP A 340 2.23 11.15 -9.04
CA ASP A 340 0.98 10.51 -9.42
C ASP A 340 1.17 9.40 -10.46
N GLU A 341 2.17 9.52 -11.33
CA GLU A 341 2.55 8.50 -12.31
C GLU A 341 2.97 7.22 -11.62
N MET A 342 3.76 7.30 -10.53
CA MET A 342 4.16 6.16 -9.72
C MET A 342 2.95 5.50 -9.02
N LYS A 343 2.02 6.30 -8.48
CA LYS A 343 0.79 5.80 -7.85
C LYS A 343 -0.14 5.12 -8.85
N LEU A 344 -0.27 5.67 -10.06
CA LEU A 344 -1.03 5.05 -11.15
C LEU A 344 -0.39 3.74 -11.58
N ALA A 345 0.94 3.71 -11.75
CA ALA A 345 1.67 2.49 -12.08
C ALA A 345 1.47 1.38 -11.04
N ALA A 346 1.49 1.72 -9.74
CA ALA A 346 1.19 0.79 -8.65
C ALA A 346 -0.23 0.22 -8.76
N ALA A 347 -1.24 1.08 -8.97
CA ALA A 347 -2.63 0.65 -9.11
C ALA A 347 -2.84 -0.27 -10.33
N TYR A 348 -2.24 0.06 -11.47
CA TYR A 348 -2.30 -0.81 -12.66
C TYR A 348 -1.57 -2.13 -12.47
N ALA A 349 -0.40 -2.13 -11.81
CA ALA A 349 0.33 -3.35 -11.50
C ALA A 349 -0.49 -4.31 -10.62
N LEU A 350 -1.12 -3.80 -9.56
CA LEU A 350 -2.02 -4.58 -8.70
C LEU A 350 -3.25 -5.07 -9.45
N SER A 351 -3.86 -4.23 -10.26
CA SER A 351 -5.01 -4.60 -11.09
C SER A 351 -4.67 -5.74 -12.05
N THR A 352 -3.51 -5.68 -12.69
CA THR A 352 -3.06 -6.72 -13.63
C THR A 352 -2.69 -8.00 -12.90
N LEU A 353 -1.96 -7.92 -11.78
CA LEU A 353 -1.58 -9.10 -10.98
C LEU A 353 -2.79 -9.90 -10.47
N ALA A 354 -3.91 -9.23 -10.15
CA ALA A 354 -5.13 -9.91 -9.70
C ALA A 354 -5.72 -10.85 -10.77
N LYS A 355 -5.37 -10.66 -12.06
CA LYS A 355 -5.86 -11.46 -13.19
C LYS A 355 -5.00 -12.70 -13.46
N GLU A 356 -3.77 -12.72 -12.91
CA GLU A 356 -2.86 -13.83 -13.03
C GLU A 356 -3.27 -15.02 -12.15
N ASP A 357 -2.94 -16.22 -12.57
CA ASP A 357 -3.19 -17.43 -11.78
C ASP A 357 -2.49 -17.36 -10.42
N VAL A 358 -3.23 -17.65 -9.35
CA VAL A 358 -2.73 -17.55 -7.99
C VAL A 358 -1.90 -18.78 -7.62
N PRO A 359 -0.61 -18.64 -7.22
CA PRO A 359 0.24 -19.77 -6.87
C PRO A 359 -0.28 -20.57 -5.67
N ASP A 360 -0.05 -21.88 -5.66
CA ASP A 360 -0.44 -22.79 -4.57
C ASP A 360 0.09 -22.37 -3.20
N SER A 361 1.27 -21.76 -3.15
CA SER A 361 1.84 -21.23 -1.91
C SER A 361 0.99 -20.12 -1.30
N VAL A 362 0.39 -19.27 -2.15
CA VAL A 362 -0.54 -18.22 -1.73
C VAL A 362 -1.86 -18.83 -1.30
N LEU A 363 -2.42 -19.77 -2.09
CA LEU A 363 -3.66 -20.47 -1.72
C LEU A 363 -3.53 -21.14 -0.34
N LYS A 364 -2.42 -21.79 -0.06
CA LYS A 364 -2.13 -22.42 1.26
C LYS A 364 -2.09 -21.39 2.40
N ALA A 365 -1.50 -20.21 2.16
CA ALA A 365 -1.44 -19.13 3.16
C ALA A 365 -2.84 -18.61 3.55
N TYR A 366 -3.82 -18.77 2.66
CA TYR A 366 -5.21 -18.38 2.87
C TYR A 366 -6.17 -19.57 3.08
N GLY A 367 -5.66 -20.69 3.61
CA GLY A 367 -6.48 -21.84 4.03
C GLY A 367 -6.92 -22.75 2.89
N GLY A 368 -6.25 -22.70 1.73
CA GLY A 368 -6.54 -23.58 0.58
C GLY A 368 -7.78 -23.15 -0.23
N VAL A 369 -8.33 -21.98 0.03
CA VAL A 369 -9.46 -21.45 -0.75
C VAL A 369 -8.99 -21.11 -2.16
N ARG A 370 -9.73 -21.58 -3.18
CA ARG A 370 -9.43 -21.24 -4.58
C ARG A 370 -9.69 -19.76 -4.83
N LEU A 371 -8.63 -19.01 -5.10
CA LEU A 371 -8.67 -17.61 -5.48
C LEU A 371 -8.57 -17.51 -7.01
N LYS A 372 -9.54 -16.86 -7.63
CA LYS A 372 -9.56 -16.63 -9.08
C LYS A 372 -10.19 -15.26 -9.35
N PHE A 373 -9.65 -14.53 -10.32
CA PHE A 373 -10.20 -13.25 -10.76
C PHE A 373 -11.72 -13.32 -10.98
N GLY A 374 -12.44 -12.41 -10.35
CA GLY A 374 -13.89 -12.38 -10.33
C GLY A 374 -14.44 -11.55 -9.17
N ARG A 375 -15.76 -11.59 -8.94
CA ARG A 375 -16.45 -10.76 -7.93
C ARG A 375 -15.86 -10.87 -6.51
N ASP A 376 -15.28 -12.01 -6.16
CA ASP A 376 -14.70 -12.28 -4.84
C ASP A 376 -13.15 -12.15 -4.80
N TYR A 377 -12.54 -11.79 -5.94
CA TYR A 377 -11.08 -11.59 -6.03
C TYR A 377 -10.77 -10.53 -7.08
N ILE A 378 -10.95 -9.26 -6.70
CA ILE A 378 -10.67 -8.08 -7.53
C ILE A 378 -9.29 -7.47 -7.26
N ILE A 379 -8.58 -7.94 -6.21
CA ILE A 379 -7.29 -7.41 -5.78
C ILE A 379 -6.43 -8.56 -5.23
N PRO A 380 -5.09 -8.53 -5.41
CA PRO A 380 -4.21 -9.55 -4.84
C PRO A 380 -4.29 -9.60 -3.32
N LYS A 381 -3.85 -10.69 -2.74
CA LYS A 381 -3.78 -10.85 -1.28
C LYS A 381 -2.43 -10.33 -0.75
N PRO A 382 -2.39 -9.72 0.46
CA PRO A 382 -1.16 -9.16 1.04
C PRO A 382 0.02 -10.13 1.16
N LEU A 383 -0.24 -11.41 1.39
CA LEU A 383 0.81 -12.43 1.48
C LEU A 383 1.26 -13.00 0.13
N ASP A 384 0.77 -12.48 -0.98
CA ASP A 384 1.26 -12.84 -2.32
C ASP A 384 2.63 -12.18 -2.58
N PRO A 385 3.72 -12.96 -2.65
CA PRO A 385 5.06 -12.39 -2.82
C PRO A 385 5.27 -11.69 -4.17
N ARG A 386 4.40 -11.98 -5.14
CA ARG A 386 4.46 -11.35 -6.46
C ARG A 386 4.11 -9.86 -6.42
N VAL A 387 3.35 -9.42 -5.41
CA VAL A 387 2.99 -7.99 -5.25
C VAL A 387 4.25 -7.12 -5.24
N LEU A 388 5.29 -7.51 -4.48
CA LEU A 388 6.56 -6.79 -4.48
C LEU A 388 7.18 -6.70 -5.88
N LEU A 389 7.23 -7.82 -6.59
CA LEU A 389 7.87 -7.89 -7.91
C LEU A 389 7.16 -7.02 -8.95
N TRP A 390 5.83 -7.07 -8.95
CA TRP A 390 5.02 -6.33 -9.90
C TRP A 390 4.97 -4.84 -9.59
N GLU A 391 4.64 -4.49 -8.35
CA GLU A 391 4.41 -3.10 -7.97
C GLU A 391 5.71 -2.31 -7.90
N ALA A 392 6.75 -2.81 -7.20
CA ALA A 392 8.01 -2.08 -7.09
C ALA A 392 8.68 -1.88 -8.45
N THR A 393 8.60 -2.86 -9.35
CA THR A 393 9.13 -2.72 -10.73
C THR A 393 8.37 -1.68 -11.52
N ALA A 394 7.04 -1.68 -11.46
CA ALA A 394 6.21 -0.69 -12.15
C ALA A 394 6.45 0.73 -11.61
N VAL A 395 6.57 0.86 -10.29
CA VAL A 395 6.87 2.14 -9.62
C VAL A 395 8.24 2.67 -9.99
N ALA A 396 9.28 1.82 -9.96
CA ALA A 396 10.64 2.19 -10.37
C ALA A 396 10.68 2.67 -11.83
N LYS A 397 10.00 1.96 -12.74
CA LYS A 397 9.85 2.34 -14.13
C LYS A 397 9.17 3.70 -14.27
N ALA A 398 8.04 3.91 -13.61
CA ALA A 398 7.31 5.19 -13.64
C ALA A 398 8.14 6.35 -13.06
N ALA A 399 8.93 6.10 -12.01
CA ALA A 399 9.84 7.10 -11.45
C ALA A 399 10.93 7.51 -12.45
N MET A 400 11.47 6.56 -13.23
CA MET A 400 12.44 6.85 -14.28
C MET A 400 11.80 7.63 -15.44
N GLU A 401 10.65 7.20 -15.91
CA GLU A 401 9.91 7.82 -17.04
C GLU A 401 9.43 9.24 -16.71
N SER A 402 9.06 9.50 -15.46
CA SER A 402 8.64 10.83 -14.98
C SER A 402 9.79 11.73 -14.52
N GLY A 403 11.05 11.27 -14.62
CA GLY A 403 12.25 12.06 -14.36
C GLY A 403 12.55 12.32 -12.88
N VAL A 404 11.92 11.59 -11.95
CA VAL A 404 12.19 11.74 -10.50
C VAL A 404 13.25 10.77 -9.97
N ALA A 405 13.69 9.81 -10.76
CA ALA A 405 14.74 8.86 -10.42
C ALA A 405 16.13 9.46 -10.59
N ARG A 406 16.95 9.46 -9.53
CA ARG A 406 18.36 9.86 -9.58
C ARG A 406 19.30 8.73 -10.01
N LYS A 407 18.90 7.47 -9.74
CA LYS A 407 19.66 6.27 -10.09
C LYS A 407 18.81 5.36 -10.97
N PRO A 408 18.79 5.55 -12.28
CA PRO A 408 18.03 4.71 -13.20
C PRO A 408 18.50 3.25 -13.17
N ILE A 409 17.55 2.31 -13.31
CA ILE A 409 17.77 0.88 -13.46
C ILE A 409 17.83 0.57 -14.94
N ALA A 410 18.96 0.03 -15.40
CA ALA A 410 19.19 -0.28 -16.82
C ALA A 410 18.43 -1.55 -17.27
N ASP A 411 18.31 -2.54 -16.38
CA ASP A 411 17.67 -3.84 -16.65
C ASP A 411 16.61 -4.12 -15.60
N LEU A 412 15.34 -4.00 -16.00
CA LEU A 412 14.19 -4.20 -15.12
C LEU A 412 13.95 -5.67 -14.79
N ASP A 413 14.37 -6.62 -15.66
CA ASP A 413 14.24 -8.05 -15.39
C ASP A 413 15.27 -8.47 -14.33
N ALA A 414 16.52 -8.05 -14.46
CA ALA A 414 17.53 -8.24 -13.43
C ALA A 414 17.14 -7.57 -12.10
N TYR A 415 16.49 -6.43 -12.14
CA TYR A 415 15.94 -5.76 -10.94
C TYR A 415 14.85 -6.59 -10.28
N ARG A 416 13.88 -7.06 -11.05
CA ARG A 416 12.80 -7.94 -10.57
C ARG A 416 13.36 -9.17 -9.88
N ASP A 417 14.36 -9.77 -10.48
CA ASP A 417 15.10 -10.89 -9.92
C ASP A 417 15.79 -10.55 -8.59
N SER A 418 16.39 -9.36 -8.48
CA SER A 418 17.04 -8.90 -7.26
C SER A 418 16.04 -8.72 -6.11
N LEU A 419 14.81 -8.24 -6.41
CA LEU A 419 13.73 -8.11 -5.44
C LEU A 419 13.33 -9.48 -4.85
N GLU A 420 13.23 -10.51 -5.68
CA GLU A 420 12.91 -11.85 -5.21
C GLU A 420 13.96 -12.39 -4.25
N SER A 421 15.23 -12.07 -4.48
CA SER A 421 16.35 -12.54 -3.65
C SER A 421 16.38 -11.93 -2.23
N ARG A 422 15.67 -10.83 -1.97
CA ARG A 422 15.63 -10.15 -0.65
C ARG A 422 14.97 -11.01 0.45
N PHE A 423 14.11 -11.96 0.12
CA PHE A 423 13.30 -12.73 1.07
C PHE A 423 13.86 -14.11 1.47
N GLY A 424 15.18 -14.30 1.51
CA GLY A 424 15.75 -15.39 2.27
C GLY A 424 16.91 -16.15 1.64
N ARG A 425 17.88 -16.55 2.49
CA ARG A 425 19.04 -17.36 2.12
C ARG A 425 18.69 -18.68 1.46
N SER A 426 17.63 -19.35 1.88
CA SER A 426 17.14 -20.58 1.24
C SER A 426 16.63 -20.33 -0.18
N LYS A 427 15.97 -19.20 -0.46
CA LYS A 427 15.59 -18.81 -1.83
C LYS A 427 16.81 -18.45 -2.69
N GLN A 428 17.83 -17.81 -2.12
CA GLN A 428 19.08 -17.53 -2.84
C GLN A 428 19.78 -18.82 -3.28
N ILE A 429 19.86 -19.82 -2.40
CA ILE A 429 20.46 -21.13 -2.75
C ILE A 429 19.62 -21.82 -3.82
N MET A 430 18.30 -21.85 -3.67
CA MET A 430 17.39 -22.42 -4.68
C MET A 430 17.52 -21.70 -6.03
N ARG A 431 17.68 -20.40 -6.04
CA ARG A 431 17.87 -19.61 -7.27
C ARG A 431 19.16 -19.95 -7.98
N VAL A 432 20.29 -20.07 -7.24
CA VAL A 432 21.55 -20.52 -7.83
C VAL A 432 21.40 -21.92 -8.45
N LEU A 433 20.64 -22.80 -7.79
CA LEU A 433 20.35 -24.14 -8.33
C LEU A 433 19.45 -24.09 -9.57
N ILE A 434 18.40 -23.26 -9.54
CA ILE A 434 17.51 -23.06 -10.69
C ILE A 434 18.26 -22.47 -11.88
N HIS A 435 19.09 -21.44 -11.65
CA HIS A 435 19.89 -20.84 -12.73
C HIS A 435 20.84 -21.86 -13.36
N LYS A 436 21.56 -22.65 -12.55
CA LYS A 436 22.39 -23.75 -13.06
C LYS A 436 21.58 -24.82 -13.78
N ALA A 437 20.36 -25.10 -13.34
CA ALA A 437 19.48 -26.05 -14.00
C ALA A 437 19.02 -25.53 -15.37
N ARG A 438 18.70 -24.25 -15.48
CA ARG A 438 18.37 -23.58 -16.76
C ARG A 438 19.52 -23.57 -17.77
N GLU A 439 20.76 -23.43 -17.30
CA GLU A 439 21.93 -23.50 -18.19
C GLU A 439 22.13 -24.89 -18.84
N ALA A 440 21.63 -25.94 -18.19
CA ALA A 440 21.76 -27.32 -18.68
C ALA A 440 20.53 -28.17 -18.27
N PRO A 441 19.33 -27.92 -18.85
CA PRO A 441 18.10 -28.59 -18.45
C PRO A 441 18.22 -30.11 -18.62
N LYS A 442 17.88 -30.86 -17.58
CA LYS A 442 17.92 -32.33 -17.58
C LYS A 442 16.52 -32.88 -17.83
N ARG A 443 16.47 -34.08 -18.43
CA ARG A 443 15.24 -34.85 -18.57
C ARG A 443 14.93 -35.57 -17.26
N ILE A 444 13.73 -35.35 -16.70
CA ILE A 444 13.28 -35.94 -15.43
C ILE A 444 12.04 -36.76 -15.67
N VAL A 445 12.06 -38.03 -15.29
CA VAL A 445 10.90 -38.94 -15.35
C VAL A 445 10.18 -38.86 -13.99
N PHE A 446 8.87 -38.61 -14.04
CA PHE A 446 8.00 -38.69 -12.89
C PHE A 446 7.11 -39.92 -13.00
N PRO A 447 7.40 -41.01 -12.27
CA PRO A 447 6.63 -42.27 -12.37
C PRO A 447 5.17 -42.09 -11.90
N GLU A 448 4.88 -41.14 -11.01
CA GLU A 448 3.52 -40.81 -10.54
C GLU A 448 2.83 -39.75 -11.41
N GLY A 449 3.01 -39.78 -12.73
CA GLY A 449 2.51 -38.77 -13.65
C GLY A 449 0.98 -38.58 -13.71
N GLN A 450 0.19 -39.41 -13.03
CA GLN A 450 -1.25 -39.23 -12.87
C GLN A 450 -1.65 -38.40 -11.64
N GLU A 451 -0.70 -38.16 -10.74
CA GLU A 451 -0.95 -37.38 -9.53
C GLU A 451 -1.01 -35.88 -9.86
N GLU A 452 -2.09 -35.21 -9.43
CA GLU A 452 -2.31 -33.78 -9.70
C GLU A 452 -1.12 -32.90 -9.25
N LYS A 453 -0.49 -33.24 -8.11
CA LYS A 453 0.69 -32.53 -7.60
C LYS A 453 1.90 -32.65 -8.53
N ILE A 454 2.09 -33.82 -9.13
CA ILE A 454 3.19 -34.08 -10.06
C ILE A 454 2.93 -33.35 -11.38
N LEU A 455 1.70 -33.38 -11.90
CA LEU A 455 1.33 -32.61 -13.10
C LEU A 455 1.57 -31.11 -12.92
N ARG A 456 1.17 -30.54 -11.79
CA ARG A 456 1.43 -29.13 -11.47
C ARG A 456 2.93 -28.83 -11.32
N ALA A 457 3.69 -29.70 -10.67
CA ALA A 457 5.14 -29.55 -10.55
C ALA A 457 5.82 -29.59 -11.93
N SER A 458 5.38 -30.50 -12.79
CA SER A 458 5.88 -30.63 -14.16
C SER A 458 5.59 -29.38 -14.99
N GLN A 459 4.39 -28.79 -14.84
CA GLN A 459 4.05 -27.54 -15.50
C GLN A 459 4.97 -26.39 -15.03
N ILE A 460 5.17 -26.22 -13.73
CA ILE A 460 6.08 -25.20 -13.18
C ILE A 460 7.51 -25.41 -13.70
N ILE A 461 8.00 -26.65 -13.74
CA ILE A 461 9.34 -26.99 -14.25
C ILE A 461 9.50 -26.61 -15.71
N LEU A 462 8.44 -26.78 -16.53
CA LEU A 462 8.42 -26.38 -17.94
C LEU A 462 8.36 -24.87 -18.08
N ASP A 463 7.44 -24.21 -17.39
CA ASP A 463 7.22 -22.76 -17.46
C ASP A 463 8.45 -21.97 -17.00
N GLU A 464 9.17 -22.51 -16.03
CA GLU A 464 10.41 -21.92 -15.50
C GLU A 464 11.68 -22.45 -16.20
N GLU A 465 11.58 -23.29 -17.22
CA GLU A 465 12.70 -23.87 -17.98
C GLU A 465 13.75 -24.59 -17.12
N ILE A 466 13.36 -25.13 -15.96
CA ILE A 466 14.26 -25.77 -14.99
C ILE A 466 14.74 -27.14 -15.50
N ALA A 467 13.85 -27.90 -16.11
CA ALA A 467 14.10 -29.24 -16.62
C ALA A 467 13.06 -29.64 -17.70
N MET A 468 13.25 -30.80 -18.30
CA MET A 468 12.31 -31.42 -19.23
C MET A 468 11.61 -32.60 -18.55
N PRO A 469 10.40 -32.44 -18.01
CA PRO A 469 9.63 -33.54 -17.43
C PRO A 469 9.18 -34.53 -18.53
N ILE A 470 9.21 -35.83 -18.20
CA ILE A 470 8.83 -36.94 -19.07
C ILE A 470 7.81 -37.79 -18.34
#